data_a75a9fd1bed1506741b0d2943f70c07c
#
_entry.id   a75a9fd1bed1506741b0d2943f70c07c
#
_cell.length_a   1.000
_cell.length_b   1.000
_cell.length_c   1.000
_cell.angle_alpha   90.00
_cell.angle_beta   90.00
_cell.angle_gamma   90.00
#
_symmetry.space_group_name_H-M   'P 1'
#
loop_
_entity.id
_entity.type
_entity.pdbx_description
1 polymer ?
#
loop_
_entity_poly.entity_id
_entity_poly.type
_entity_poly.pdbx_seq_one_letter_code
_entity_poly.pdbx_strand_id
1 'polypeptide(L)'
;MYILNRAIIVAIAKIKRLHMKRGSRVMGKKESGKFGSWLKKYKHAWVFLYIFIYMPWFLLLEKHVTTNYHVIQTQFDMWIPFVEYFIIPYLMWFAFIAAAFVYFFFTDVPGFYKMAKFMFTGMTIFLIISPIFPNVQDLRPVVFERDNVFVDMVRMLYRADTCTNVFPSLHVFNTLSVCIAVHESEKLKKHKAVCNAAYILAALIILATMFLKQHSVLDVFGAVIMAYVLYKVVYEPEKKMIPQLSKQKFSKQKRIAAHNK
;
A
#
# COMPACT_ATOMS: atom_id res chain seq x y z
N MET A 1 37.41 13.38 -3.99
CA MET A 1 36.13 12.68 -4.24
C MET A 1 35.33 13.25 -5.43
N TYR A 2 35.43 14.57 -5.72
CA TYR A 2 34.70 15.21 -6.83
C TYR A 2 35.23 14.89 -8.24
N ILE A 3 36.51 14.64 -8.37
CA ILE A 3 37.22 14.33 -9.66
C ILE A 3 36.91 12.92 -10.14
N LEU A 4 36.77 11.97 -9.22
CA LEU A 4 36.48 10.55 -9.53
C LEU A 4 35.04 10.36 -10.10
N ASN A 5 34.07 11.11 -9.58
CA ASN A 5 32.69 11.07 -10.08
C ASN A 5 32.54 11.63 -11.51
N ARG A 6 33.32 12.65 -11.88
CA ARG A 6 33.31 13.19 -13.25
C ARG A 6 33.91 12.23 -14.28
N ALA A 7 34.96 11.52 -13.90
CA ALA A 7 35.58 10.53 -14.77
C ALA A 7 34.67 9.33 -15.07
N ILE A 8 33.92 8.89 -14.07
CA ILE A 8 32.96 7.78 -14.21
C ILE A 8 31.77 8.19 -15.11
N ILE A 9 31.25 9.41 -14.96
CA ILE A 9 30.14 9.91 -15.79
C ILE A 9 30.58 10.07 -17.25
N VAL A 10 31.80 10.56 -17.50
CA VAL A 10 32.37 10.68 -18.85
C VAL A 10 32.63 9.32 -19.49
N ALA A 11 33.13 8.34 -18.71
CA ALA A 11 33.35 6.99 -19.19
C ALA A 11 32.01 6.30 -19.56
N ILE A 12 30.97 6.43 -18.74
CA ILE A 12 29.63 5.88 -19.02
C ILE A 12 29.01 6.54 -20.27
N ALA A 13 29.17 7.85 -20.45
CA ALA A 13 28.67 8.57 -21.61
C ALA A 13 29.42 8.15 -22.90
N LYS A 14 30.73 7.89 -22.81
CA LYS A 14 31.56 7.42 -23.92
C LYS A 14 31.23 5.97 -24.33
N ILE A 15 30.99 5.09 -23.36
CA ILE A 15 30.51 3.72 -23.60
C ILE A 15 29.12 3.72 -24.24
N LYS A 16 28.22 4.56 -23.80
CA LYS A 16 26.88 4.73 -24.39
C LYS A 16 26.92 5.24 -25.84
N ARG A 17 27.85 6.14 -26.16
CA ARG A 17 28.07 6.64 -27.54
C ARG A 17 28.70 5.58 -28.46
N LEU A 18 29.58 4.74 -27.95
CA LEU A 18 30.22 3.63 -28.72
C LEU A 18 29.20 2.53 -29.03
N HIS A 19 28.31 2.21 -28.11
CA HIS A 19 27.19 1.28 -28.35
C HIS A 19 26.16 1.80 -29.36
N MET A 20 25.90 3.10 -29.40
CA MET A 20 24.97 3.68 -30.38
C MET A 20 25.56 3.74 -31.81
N LYS A 21 26.87 3.92 -31.97
CA LYS A 21 27.51 3.94 -33.32
C LYS A 21 27.73 2.54 -33.94
N ARG A 22 27.69 1.47 -33.15
CA ARG A 22 27.87 0.09 -33.63
C ARG A 22 26.55 -0.59 -34.02
N GLY A 23 25.39 0.02 -33.72
CA GLY A 23 24.03 -0.51 -33.99
C GLY A 23 23.39 -0.05 -35.31
N SER A 24 24.04 0.76 -36.14
CA SER A 24 23.42 1.32 -37.37
C SER A 24 23.77 0.55 -38.64
N ARG A 25 24.08 -0.74 -38.57
CA ARG A 25 24.14 -1.60 -39.74
C ARG A 25 23.24 -2.82 -39.55
N VAL A 26 22.15 -2.77 -40.28
CA VAL A 26 21.34 -3.92 -40.74
C VAL A 26 20.98 -4.92 -39.63
N MET A 27 19.87 -4.65 -38.94
CA MET A 27 18.98 -5.74 -38.52
C MET A 27 17.56 -5.34 -38.88
N GLY A 28 16.97 -6.19 -39.73
CA GLY A 28 15.59 -6.06 -40.13
C GLY A 28 14.67 -5.83 -38.94
N LYS A 29 13.60 -5.11 -39.15
CA LYS A 29 12.51 -4.85 -38.22
C LYS A 29 12.02 -6.19 -37.66
N LYS A 30 12.68 -6.68 -36.61
CA LYS A 30 12.22 -7.85 -35.87
C LYS A 30 10.93 -7.41 -35.24
N GLU A 31 9.80 -7.86 -35.77
CA GLU A 31 8.52 -7.74 -35.10
C GLU A 31 8.74 -8.18 -33.66
N SER A 32 8.68 -7.26 -32.73
CA SER A 32 8.63 -7.59 -31.31
C SER A 32 7.35 -8.40 -31.17
N GLY A 33 7.47 -9.71 -31.02
CA GLY A 33 6.32 -10.61 -31.00
C GLY A 33 5.30 -10.08 -29.98
N LYS A 34 4.02 -10.37 -30.17
CA LYS A 34 2.90 -9.97 -29.29
C LYS A 34 3.25 -10.09 -27.80
N PHE A 35 4.09 -11.06 -27.45
CA PHE A 35 4.61 -11.28 -26.10
C PHE A 35 5.55 -10.16 -25.60
N GLY A 36 6.48 -9.67 -26.43
CA GLY A 36 7.37 -8.57 -26.04
C GLY A 36 6.65 -7.23 -25.88
N SER A 37 5.60 -6.97 -26.66
CA SER A 37 4.75 -5.80 -26.50
C SER A 37 3.88 -5.90 -25.24
N TRP A 38 3.39 -7.09 -24.91
CA TRP A 38 2.65 -7.38 -23.68
C TRP A 38 3.52 -7.16 -22.43
N LEU A 39 4.74 -7.69 -22.41
CA LEU A 39 5.70 -7.46 -21.32
C LEU A 39 6.02 -5.97 -21.10
N LYS A 40 6.17 -5.20 -22.19
CA LYS A 40 6.40 -3.75 -22.10
C LYS A 40 5.18 -3.02 -21.52
N LYS A 41 3.97 -3.46 -21.89
CA LYS A 41 2.72 -2.87 -21.42
C LYS A 41 2.53 -3.06 -19.91
N TYR A 42 2.86 -4.25 -19.39
CA TYR A 42 2.65 -4.62 -17.99
C TYR A 42 3.95 -4.66 -17.17
N LYS A 43 4.97 -3.91 -17.61
CA LYS A 43 6.26 -3.86 -16.90
C LYS A 43 6.14 -3.48 -15.41
N HIS A 44 5.11 -2.72 -15.03
CA HIS A 44 4.86 -2.32 -13.65
C HIS A 44 4.44 -3.48 -12.73
N ALA A 45 4.14 -4.67 -13.27
CA ALA A 45 3.89 -5.87 -12.49
C ALA A 45 5.07 -6.26 -11.58
N TRP A 46 6.31 -5.79 -11.87
CA TRP A 46 7.48 -6.02 -11.01
C TRP A 46 7.26 -5.59 -9.55
N VAL A 47 6.37 -4.63 -9.31
CA VAL A 47 6.03 -4.14 -7.97
C VAL A 47 5.48 -5.25 -7.08
N PHE A 48 4.80 -6.25 -7.66
CA PHE A 48 4.29 -7.40 -6.91
C PHE A 48 5.40 -8.34 -6.41
N LEU A 49 6.64 -8.21 -6.89
CA LEU A 49 7.78 -8.96 -6.36
C LEU A 49 8.04 -8.63 -4.88
N TYR A 50 7.53 -7.51 -4.39
CA TYR A 50 7.55 -7.18 -2.96
C TYR A 50 6.98 -8.30 -2.08
N ILE A 51 6.01 -9.08 -2.59
CA ILE A 51 5.39 -10.19 -1.86
C ILE A 51 6.43 -11.24 -1.42
N PHE A 52 7.46 -11.48 -2.25
CA PHE A 52 8.52 -12.44 -1.95
C PHE A 52 9.48 -11.97 -0.84
N ILE A 53 9.47 -10.69 -0.50
CA ILE A 53 10.18 -10.12 0.64
C ILE A 53 9.25 -10.09 1.85
N TYR A 54 8.03 -9.58 1.66
CA TYR A 54 7.06 -9.36 2.73
C TYR A 54 6.60 -10.67 3.38
N MET A 55 6.15 -11.65 2.58
CA MET A 55 5.57 -12.87 3.12
C MET A 55 6.54 -13.72 3.94
N PRO A 56 7.78 -13.99 3.50
CA PRO A 56 8.73 -14.72 4.34
C PRO A 56 9.03 -14.00 5.66
N TRP A 57 9.20 -12.67 5.62
CA TRP A 57 9.45 -11.89 6.84
C TRP A 57 8.25 -11.90 7.77
N PHE A 58 7.05 -11.68 7.26
CA PHE A 58 5.81 -11.76 8.03
C PHE A 58 5.64 -13.15 8.69
N LEU A 59 5.81 -14.23 7.92
CA LEU A 59 5.70 -15.59 8.45
C LEU A 59 6.77 -15.92 9.50
N LEU A 60 7.97 -15.34 9.39
CA LEU A 60 9.01 -15.47 10.41
C LEU A 60 8.59 -14.78 11.71
N LEU A 61 8.00 -13.57 11.63
CA LEU A 61 7.48 -12.84 12.79
C LEU A 61 6.33 -13.58 13.47
N GLU A 62 5.39 -14.13 12.70
CA GLU A 62 4.27 -14.92 13.22
C GLU A 62 4.71 -16.20 13.94
N LYS A 63 5.79 -16.82 13.48
CA LYS A 63 6.37 -18.02 14.11
C LYS A 63 7.25 -17.72 15.33
N HIS A 64 7.79 -16.48 15.39
CA HIS A 64 8.69 -16.08 16.46
C HIS A 64 7.89 -15.55 17.65
N VAL A 65 7.29 -16.47 18.42
CA VAL A 65 6.58 -16.11 19.65
C VAL A 65 7.60 -15.74 20.71
N THR A 66 7.60 -14.48 21.14
CA THR A 66 8.40 -14.03 22.28
C THR A 66 7.61 -14.19 23.58
N THR A 67 8.30 -14.45 24.66
CA THR A 67 7.69 -14.50 26.02
C THR A 67 7.48 -13.12 26.61
N ASN A 68 8.20 -12.11 26.11
CA ASN A 68 8.11 -10.72 26.54
C ASN A 68 7.40 -9.89 25.47
N TYR A 69 6.11 -9.63 25.68
CA TYR A 69 5.32 -8.78 24.79
C TYR A 69 4.49 -7.76 25.56
N HIS A 70 4.15 -6.65 24.91
CA HIS A 70 3.28 -5.63 25.43
C HIS A 70 1.82 -5.94 25.09
N VAL A 71 0.95 -5.95 26.10
CA VAL A 71 -0.47 -6.12 25.89
C VAL A 71 -1.07 -4.81 25.38
N ILE A 72 -1.67 -4.85 24.18
CA ILE A 72 -2.32 -3.71 23.55
C ILE A 72 -3.83 -3.84 23.72
N GLN A 73 -4.33 -3.17 24.77
CA GLN A 73 -5.77 -3.07 25.00
C GLN A 73 -6.10 -1.87 25.85
N THR A 74 -7.32 -1.38 25.77
CA THR A 74 -7.86 -0.26 26.52
C THR A 74 -9.17 -0.60 27.16
N GLN A 75 -9.62 0.23 28.12
CA GLN A 75 -10.96 0.14 28.68
C GLN A 75 -12.04 0.28 27.60
N PHE A 76 -11.80 1.07 26.55
CA PHE A 76 -12.74 1.22 25.43
C PHE A 76 -13.00 -0.08 24.68
N ASP A 77 -12.00 -0.96 24.58
CA ASP A 77 -12.15 -2.26 23.90
C ASP A 77 -13.13 -3.17 24.62
N MET A 78 -13.30 -3.01 25.94
CA MET A 78 -14.24 -3.77 26.74
C MET A 78 -15.69 -3.37 26.49
N TRP A 79 -15.91 -2.11 26.09
CA TRP A 79 -17.27 -1.61 25.77
C TRP A 79 -17.72 -1.99 24.36
N ILE A 80 -16.80 -2.34 23.49
CA ILE A 80 -17.13 -2.81 22.15
C ILE A 80 -17.64 -4.26 22.25
N PRO A 81 -18.88 -4.57 21.84
CA PRO A 81 -19.38 -5.94 21.90
C PRO A 81 -18.72 -6.83 20.83
N PHE A 82 -18.68 -8.13 21.07
CA PHE A 82 -18.39 -9.10 20.02
C PHE A 82 -19.61 -9.28 19.12
N VAL A 83 -19.41 -9.14 17.79
CA VAL A 83 -20.49 -9.28 16.78
C VAL A 83 -19.98 -10.11 15.62
N GLU A 84 -20.36 -11.40 15.58
CA GLU A 84 -19.88 -12.37 14.61
C GLU A 84 -20.21 -12.05 13.14
N TYR A 85 -21.31 -11.33 12.90
CA TYR A 85 -21.72 -10.96 11.53
C TYR A 85 -20.70 -10.07 10.82
N PHE A 86 -19.86 -9.38 11.57
CA PHE A 86 -18.78 -8.57 11.01
C PHE A 86 -17.67 -9.40 10.37
N ILE A 87 -17.73 -10.74 10.45
CA ILE A 87 -16.84 -11.62 9.68
C ILE A 87 -16.99 -11.39 8.16
N ILE A 88 -18.18 -11.00 7.69
CA ILE A 88 -18.41 -10.73 6.27
C ILE A 88 -17.59 -9.52 5.79
N PRO A 89 -17.76 -8.30 6.32
CA PRO A 89 -16.92 -7.17 5.91
C PRO A 89 -15.43 -7.40 6.21
N TYR A 90 -15.08 -8.15 7.25
CA TYR A 90 -13.68 -8.53 7.52
C TYR A 90 -13.07 -9.30 6.34
N LEU A 91 -13.74 -10.35 5.88
CA LEU A 91 -13.26 -11.14 4.74
C LEU A 91 -13.31 -10.38 3.42
N MET A 92 -14.24 -9.44 3.27
CA MET A 92 -14.29 -8.54 2.10
C MET A 92 -13.05 -7.66 1.99
N TRP A 93 -12.26 -7.49 3.04
CA TRP A 93 -10.99 -6.76 3.00
C TRP A 93 -10.06 -7.29 1.91
N PHE A 94 -9.93 -8.61 1.76
CA PHE A 94 -9.09 -9.20 0.71
C PHE A 94 -9.56 -8.81 -0.69
N ALA A 95 -10.87 -8.90 -0.94
CA ALA A 95 -11.47 -8.49 -2.21
C ALA A 95 -11.34 -6.98 -2.45
N PHE A 96 -11.46 -6.16 -1.40
CA PHE A 96 -11.33 -4.71 -1.45
C PHE A 96 -9.94 -4.27 -1.89
N ILE A 97 -8.90 -4.84 -1.28
CA ILE A 97 -7.50 -4.59 -1.64
C ILE A 97 -7.22 -5.08 -3.08
N ALA A 98 -7.64 -6.32 -3.40
CA ALA A 98 -7.43 -6.90 -4.72
C ALA A 98 -8.12 -6.09 -5.82
N ALA A 99 -9.36 -5.66 -5.61
CA ALA A 99 -10.11 -4.83 -6.56
C ALA A 99 -9.41 -3.49 -6.83
N ALA A 100 -8.88 -2.85 -5.78
CA ALA A 100 -8.10 -1.62 -5.93
C ALA A 100 -6.83 -1.85 -6.74
N PHE A 101 -6.04 -2.88 -6.42
CA PHE A 101 -4.85 -3.21 -7.20
C PHE A 101 -5.19 -3.51 -8.66
N VAL A 102 -6.20 -4.32 -8.93
CA VAL A 102 -6.64 -4.65 -10.29
C VAL A 102 -7.06 -3.38 -11.04
N TYR A 103 -7.89 -2.54 -10.42
CA TYR A 103 -8.33 -1.30 -11.05
C TYR A 103 -7.15 -0.41 -11.42
N PHE A 104 -6.29 -0.06 -10.47
CA PHE A 104 -5.17 0.84 -10.71
C PHE A 104 -4.15 0.24 -11.68
N PHE A 105 -3.88 -1.06 -11.59
CA PHE A 105 -2.96 -1.76 -12.48
C PHE A 105 -3.34 -1.63 -13.95
N PHE A 106 -4.62 -1.74 -14.28
CA PHE A 106 -5.07 -1.71 -15.67
C PHE A 106 -5.47 -0.31 -16.16
N THR A 107 -5.88 0.60 -15.26
CA THR A 107 -6.50 1.88 -15.66
C THR A 107 -5.66 3.11 -15.32
N ASP A 108 -4.80 3.04 -14.28
CA ASP A 108 -4.03 4.19 -13.80
C ASP A 108 -2.68 3.77 -13.22
N VAL A 109 -1.70 3.58 -14.10
CA VAL A 109 -0.36 3.13 -13.70
C VAL A 109 0.34 4.10 -12.74
N PRO A 110 0.27 5.43 -12.89
CA PRO A 110 0.80 6.34 -11.87
C PRO A 110 0.12 6.17 -10.50
N GLY A 111 -1.20 6.05 -10.46
CA GLY A 111 -1.97 5.77 -9.25
C GLY A 111 -1.59 4.43 -8.63
N PHE A 112 -1.39 3.39 -9.45
CA PHE A 112 -0.90 2.09 -9.02
C PHE A 112 0.44 2.19 -8.27
N TYR A 113 1.42 2.89 -8.84
CA TYR A 113 2.72 3.06 -8.19
C TYR A 113 2.62 3.83 -6.87
N LYS A 114 1.77 4.87 -6.82
CA LYS A 114 1.55 5.65 -5.57
C LYS A 114 0.91 4.81 -4.49
N MET A 115 -0.18 4.11 -4.83
CA MET A 115 -0.88 3.24 -3.89
C MET A 115 0.05 2.11 -3.39
N ALA A 116 0.77 1.45 -4.28
CA ALA A 116 1.71 0.41 -3.93
C ALA A 116 2.85 0.94 -3.04
N LYS A 117 3.46 2.07 -3.42
CA LYS A 117 4.49 2.73 -2.60
C LYS A 117 3.98 3.04 -1.20
N PHE A 118 2.80 3.65 -1.08
CA PHE A 118 2.21 4.00 0.20
C PHE A 118 1.94 2.76 1.05
N MET A 119 1.22 1.79 0.50
CA MET A 119 0.84 0.56 1.19
C MET A 119 2.06 -0.27 1.59
N PHE A 120 3.00 -0.50 0.68
CA PHE A 120 4.18 -1.33 0.96
C PHE A 120 5.16 -0.66 1.93
N THR A 121 5.24 0.67 1.92
CA THR A 121 6.02 1.39 2.93
C THR A 121 5.43 1.17 4.33
N GLY A 122 4.11 1.29 4.50
CA GLY A 122 3.47 1.03 5.80
C GLY A 122 3.58 -0.43 6.23
N MET A 123 3.41 -1.37 5.30
CA MET A 123 3.61 -2.80 5.57
C MET A 123 5.07 -3.09 6.00
N THR A 124 6.06 -2.42 5.39
CA THR A 124 7.47 -2.54 5.80
C THR A 124 7.72 -1.92 7.18
N ILE A 125 7.11 -0.78 7.48
CA ILE A 125 7.19 -0.15 8.82
C ILE A 125 6.61 -1.10 9.88
N PHE A 126 5.48 -1.74 9.61
CA PHE A 126 4.91 -2.75 10.49
C PHE A 126 5.91 -3.89 10.75
N LEU A 127 6.53 -4.45 9.70
CA LEU A 127 7.53 -5.52 9.85
C LEU A 127 8.75 -5.08 10.69
N ILE A 128 9.10 -3.79 10.67
CA ILE A 128 10.18 -3.23 11.49
C ILE A 128 9.73 -3.01 12.94
N ILE A 129 8.51 -2.53 13.15
CA ILE A 129 7.96 -2.26 14.48
C ILE A 129 7.78 -3.57 15.26
N SER A 130 7.26 -4.63 14.63
CA SER A 130 6.92 -5.88 15.29
C SER A 130 8.06 -6.51 16.12
N PRO A 131 9.30 -6.64 15.65
CA PRO A 131 10.40 -7.17 16.47
C PRO A 131 10.94 -6.17 17.51
N ILE A 132 10.80 -4.85 17.28
CA ILE A 132 11.25 -3.79 18.21
C ILE A 132 10.26 -3.64 19.36
N PHE A 133 8.97 -3.78 19.06
CA PHE A 133 7.86 -3.66 20.00
C PHE A 133 6.94 -4.87 19.88
N PRO A 134 7.36 -6.05 20.36
CA PRO A 134 6.52 -7.24 20.36
C PRO A 134 5.24 -6.99 21.15
N ASN A 135 4.10 -7.27 20.55
CA ASN A 135 2.83 -6.89 21.14
C ASN A 135 1.77 -7.98 20.90
N VAL A 136 0.79 -8.02 21.79
CA VAL A 136 -0.31 -8.98 21.78
C VAL A 136 -1.59 -8.30 22.24
N GLN A 137 -2.72 -8.80 21.82
CA GLN A 137 -4.01 -8.42 22.40
C GLN A 137 -4.69 -9.68 23.01
N ASP A 138 -5.45 -9.46 24.09
CA ASP A 138 -6.21 -10.51 24.80
C ASP A 138 -7.69 -10.11 24.87
N LEU A 139 -8.27 -9.86 23.71
CA LEU A 139 -9.66 -9.40 23.57
C LEU A 139 -10.61 -10.49 23.07
N ARG A 140 -10.06 -11.59 22.55
CA ARG A 140 -10.84 -12.66 21.91
C ARG A 140 -11.67 -13.40 22.95
N PRO A 141 -13.00 -13.59 22.73
CA PRO A 141 -13.82 -14.37 23.66
C PRO A 141 -13.35 -15.82 23.70
N VAL A 142 -13.21 -16.36 24.90
CA VAL A 142 -12.91 -17.79 25.15
C VAL A 142 -14.13 -18.65 24.87
N VAL A 143 -15.32 -18.13 25.20
CA VAL A 143 -16.60 -18.79 24.99
C VAL A 143 -17.49 -17.90 24.16
N PHE A 144 -18.13 -18.47 23.15
CA PHE A 144 -19.10 -17.77 22.31
C PHE A 144 -20.51 -18.02 22.84
N GLU A 145 -21.27 -16.94 23.03
CA GLU A 145 -22.67 -17.03 23.52
C GLU A 145 -23.61 -17.66 22.49
N ARG A 146 -23.26 -17.58 21.21
CA ARG A 146 -24.05 -18.09 20.08
C ARG A 146 -23.25 -19.15 19.34
N ASP A 147 -23.97 -20.10 18.73
CA ASP A 147 -23.40 -21.11 17.86
C ASP A 147 -24.10 -21.07 16.51
N ASN A 148 -23.38 -20.56 15.51
CA ASN A 148 -23.88 -20.41 14.15
C ASN A 148 -22.71 -20.38 13.15
N VAL A 149 -23.02 -20.42 11.85
CA VAL A 149 -22.02 -20.47 10.77
C VAL A 149 -21.04 -19.28 10.82
N PHE A 150 -21.44 -18.10 11.27
CA PHE A 150 -20.56 -16.93 11.36
C PHE A 150 -19.56 -17.08 12.50
N VAL A 151 -19.99 -17.64 13.63
CA VAL A 151 -19.11 -18.00 14.75
C VAL A 151 -18.09 -19.05 14.32
N ASP A 152 -18.48 -20.04 13.53
CA ASP A 152 -17.55 -21.04 12.99
C ASP A 152 -16.50 -20.40 12.06
N MET A 153 -16.92 -19.45 11.22
CA MET A 153 -15.99 -18.67 10.41
C MET A 153 -15.02 -17.84 11.28
N VAL A 154 -15.48 -17.24 12.38
CA VAL A 154 -14.62 -16.53 13.32
C VAL A 154 -13.66 -17.50 14.03
N ARG A 155 -14.11 -18.68 14.43
CA ARG A 155 -13.24 -19.73 15.00
C ARG A 155 -12.12 -20.12 14.00
N MET A 156 -12.45 -20.27 12.71
CA MET A 156 -11.44 -20.52 11.66
C MET A 156 -10.47 -19.34 11.52
N LEU A 157 -10.98 -18.12 11.53
CA LEU A 157 -10.15 -16.90 11.49
C LEU A 157 -9.16 -16.88 12.66
N TYR A 158 -9.62 -17.12 13.90
CA TYR A 158 -8.78 -17.11 15.09
C TYR A 158 -7.70 -18.20 15.12
N ARG A 159 -7.91 -19.29 14.38
CA ARG A 159 -6.89 -20.34 14.18
C ARG A 159 -5.86 -19.99 13.13
N ALA A 160 -6.27 -19.20 12.12
CA ALA A 160 -5.41 -18.81 11.00
C ALA A 160 -4.56 -17.58 11.30
N ASP A 161 -5.09 -16.66 12.11
CA ASP A 161 -4.49 -15.37 12.43
C ASP A 161 -4.19 -15.31 13.93
N THR A 162 -2.95 -14.98 14.29
CA THR A 162 -2.53 -14.93 15.70
C THR A 162 -3.04 -13.65 16.37
N CYS A 163 -2.96 -13.57 17.70
CA CYS A 163 -3.23 -12.35 18.46
C CYS A 163 -1.96 -11.54 18.74
N THR A 164 -0.84 -11.90 18.10
CA THR A 164 0.46 -11.25 18.27
C THR A 164 0.75 -10.29 17.11
N ASN A 165 1.66 -9.33 17.33
CA ASN A 165 2.05 -8.34 16.34
C ASN A 165 0.84 -7.60 15.73
N VAL A 166 -0.06 -7.14 16.59
CA VAL A 166 -1.32 -6.50 16.17
C VAL A 166 -1.16 -5.00 15.90
N PHE A 167 -0.12 -4.35 16.46
CA PHE A 167 0.09 -2.90 16.37
C PHE A 167 1.20 -2.52 15.37
N PRO A 168 0.98 -1.49 14.54
CA PRO A 168 -0.33 -0.90 14.20
C PRO A 168 -1.13 -1.82 13.27
N SER A 169 -2.47 -1.72 13.28
CA SER A 169 -3.33 -2.60 12.45
C SER A 169 -3.05 -2.46 10.96
N LEU A 170 -2.56 -3.53 10.33
CA LEU A 170 -2.40 -3.59 8.87
C LEU A 170 -3.74 -3.64 8.13
N HIS A 171 -4.77 -4.26 8.72
CA HIS A 171 -6.11 -4.26 8.14
C HIS A 171 -6.63 -2.83 7.96
N VAL A 172 -6.51 -2.01 9.01
CA VAL A 172 -6.92 -0.61 8.99
C VAL A 172 -6.03 0.20 8.06
N PHE A 173 -4.71 0.07 8.16
CA PHE A 173 -3.78 0.82 7.34
C PHE A 173 -3.95 0.57 5.84
N ASN A 174 -4.05 -0.70 5.42
CA ASN A 174 -4.24 -1.05 4.02
C ASN A 174 -5.63 -0.62 3.51
N THR A 175 -6.66 -0.66 4.36
CA THR A 175 -7.98 -0.12 4.04
C THR A 175 -7.92 1.38 3.78
N LEU A 176 -7.25 2.14 4.66
CA LEU A 176 -7.03 3.58 4.49
C LEU A 176 -6.18 3.88 3.24
N SER A 177 -5.21 3.01 2.93
CA SER A 177 -4.39 3.14 1.72
C SER A 177 -5.24 3.11 0.44
N VAL A 178 -6.23 2.21 0.38
CA VAL A 178 -7.18 2.15 -0.73
C VAL A 178 -8.06 3.38 -0.76
N CYS A 179 -8.61 3.82 0.38
CA CYS A 179 -9.44 5.03 0.47
C CYS A 179 -8.67 6.26 -0.03
N ILE A 180 -7.42 6.42 0.38
CA ILE A 180 -6.55 7.51 -0.07
C ILE A 180 -6.33 7.42 -1.58
N ALA A 181 -6.01 6.24 -2.12
CA ALA A 181 -5.80 6.06 -3.55
C ALA A 181 -7.07 6.38 -4.37
N VAL A 182 -8.24 5.97 -3.89
CA VAL A 182 -9.54 6.30 -4.50
C VAL A 182 -9.80 7.81 -4.46
N HIS A 183 -9.54 8.45 -3.32
CA HIS A 183 -9.69 9.90 -3.13
C HIS A 183 -8.78 10.70 -4.06
N GLU A 184 -7.54 10.27 -4.24
CA GLU A 184 -6.53 10.95 -5.05
C GLU A 184 -6.66 10.66 -6.56
N SER A 185 -7.46 9.67 -6.95
CA SER A 185 -7.65 9.30 -8.35
C SER A 185 -8.55 10.29 -9.09
N GLU A 186 -7.99 11.01 -10.06
CA GLU A 186 -8.74 11.94 -10.92
C GLU A 186 -9.86 11.25 -11.72
N LYS A 187 -9.74 9.95 -11.94
CA LYS A 187 -10.75 9.14 -12.63
C LYS A 187 -11.87 8.73 -11.69
N LEU A 188 -11.52 8.13 -10.53
CA LEU A 188 -12.51 7.58 -9.59
C LEU A 188 -13.32 8.65 -8.90
N LYS A 189 -12.74 9.79 -8.54
CA LYS A 189 -13.47 10.88 -7.86
C LYS A 189 -14.64 11.45 -8.67
N LYS A 190 -14.69 11.19 -9.99
CA LYS A 190 -15.84 11.53 -10.84
C LYS A 190 -17.03 10.59 -10.63
N HIS A 191 -16.80 9.41 -10.10
CA HIS A 191 -17.80 8.36 -9.86
C HIS A 191 -18.17 8.30 -8.39
N LYS A 192 -18.96 9.27 -7.91
CA LYS A 192 -19.33 9.43 -6.49
C LYS A 192 -19.87 8.15 -5.86
N ALA A 193 -20.70 7.39 -6.59
CA ALA A 193 -21.25 6.13 -6.08
C ALA A 193 -20.16 5.10 -5.75
N VAL A 194 -19.15 4.97 -6.60
CA VAL A 194 -18.01 4.05 -6.38
C VAL A 194 -17.19 4.52 -5.18
N CYS A 195 -16.91 5.83 -5.08
CA CYS A 195 -16.19 6.39 -3.94
C CYS A 195 -16.94 6.16 -2.62
N ASN A 196 -18.24 6.44 -2.60
CA ASN A 196 -19.07 6.26 -1.41
C ASN A 196 -19.14 4.78 -1.01
N ALA A 197 -19.33 3.87 -1.96
CA ALA A 197 -19.32 2.42 -1.70
C ALA A 197 -17.96 1.97 -1.11
N ALA A 198 -16.85 2.47 -1.65
CA ALA A 198 -15.52 2.17 -1.12
C ALA A 198 -15.34 2.69 0.31
N TYR A 199 -15.80 3.91 0.63
CA TYR A 199 -15.69 4.47 1.98
C TYR A 199 -16.61 3.77 2.99
N ILE A 200 -17.83 3.39 2.58
CA ILE A 200 -18.75 2.62 3.43
C ILE A 200 -18.13 1.25 3.74
N LEU A 201 -17.66 0.55 2.72
CA LEU A 201 -17.02 -0.74 2.92
C LEU A 201 -15.76 -0.62 3.79
N ALA A 202 -14.95 0.40 3.58
CA ALA A 202 -13.78 0.68 4.41
C ALA A 202 -14.16 0.90 5.89
N ALA A 203 -15.19 1.68 6.16
CA ALA A 203 -15.70 1.88 7.52
C ALA A 203 -16.16 0.55 8.14
N LEU A 204 -16.91 -0.28 7.38
CA LEU A 204 -17.35 -1.59 7.85
C LEU A 204 -16.15 -2.54 8.11
N ILE A 205 -15.11 -2.53 7.29
CA ILE A 205 -13.88 -3.32 7.50
C ILE A 205 -13.17 -2.86 8.77
N ILE A 206 -13.00 -1.56 8.99
CA ILE A 206 -12.36 -1.02 10.20
C ILE A 206 -13.16 -1.41 11.44
N LEU A 207 -14.48 -1.23 11.43
CA LEU A 207 -15.34 -1.67 12.51
C LEU A 207 -15.26 -3.18 12.75
N ALA A 208 -15.18 -3.96 11.68
CA ALA A 208 -15.08 -5.41 11.77
C ALA A 208 -13.84 -5.86 12.56
N THR A 209 -12.71 -5.17 12.43
CA THR A 209 -11.49 -5.51 13.20
C THR A 209 -11.72 -5.41 14.70
N MET A 210 -12.51 -4.46 15.15
CA MET A 210 -12.83 -4.25 16.57
C MET A 210 -13.98 -5.15 17.06
N PHE A 211 -15.07 -5.28 16.28
CA PHE A 211 -16.20 -6.15 16.65
C PHE A 211 -15.86 -7.64 16.65
N LEU A 212 -14.88 -8.05 15.82
CA LEU A 212 -14.35 -9.40 15.85
C LEU A 212 -13.17 -9.56 16.83
N LYS A 213 -12.90 -8.55 17.67
CA LYS A 213 -11.81 -8.63 18.65
C LYS A 213 -10.44 -9.02 18.05
N GLN A 214 -10.19 -8.60 16.81
CA GLN A 214 -8.90 -8.79 16.14
C GLN A 214 -7.92 -7.66 16.46
N HIS A 215 -8.44 -6.45 16.69
CA HIS A 215 -7.63 -5.27 16.98
C HIS A 215 -8.26 -4.43 18.09
N SER A 216 -7.39 -3.83 18.90
CA SER A 216 -7.73 -2.79 19.86
C SER A 216 -7.98 -1.45 19.16
N VAL A 217 -8.69 -0.55 19.82
CA VAL A 217 -8.81 0.86 19.42
C VAL A 217 -7.43 1.51 19.25
N LEU A 218 -6.43 1.11 20.06
CA LEU A 218 -5.04 1.60 19.94
C LEU A 218 -4.40 1.19 18.62
N ASP A 219 -4.65 -0.03 18.14
CA ASP A 219 -4.10 -0.51 16.87
C ASP A 219 -4.68 0.26 15.69
N VAL A 220 -5.98 0.55 15.77
CA VAL A 220 -6.69 1.38 14.80
C VAL A 220 -6.12 2.79 14.79
N PHE A 221 -5.94 3.40 15.96
CA PHE A 221 -5.38 4.74 16.09
C PHE A 221 -3.94 4.81 15.58
N GLY A 222 -3.10 3.83 15.92
CA GLY A 222 -1.74 3.71 15.41
C GLY A 222 -1.69 3.64 13.88
N ALA A 223 -2.60 2.86 13.27
CA ALA A 223 -2.73 2.76 11.82
C ALA A 223 -3.16 4.09 11.17
N VAL A 224 -4.08 4.83 11.80
CA VAL A 224 -4.51 6.17 11.33
C VAL A 224 -3.35 7.16 11.37
N ILE A 225 -2.59 7.20 12.48
CA ILE A 225 -1.39 8.06 12.60
C ILE A 225 -0.38 7.68 11.52
N MET A 226 -0.09 6.40 11.34
CA MET A 226 0.85 5.93 10.33
C MET A 226 0.39 6.34 8.93
N ALA A 227 -0.90 6.19 8.61
CA ALA A 227 -1.47 6.60 7.33
C ALA A 227 -1.36 8.12 7.13
N TYR A 228 -1.63 8.92 8.15
CA TYR A 228 -1.50 10.38 8.09
C TYR A 228 -0.05 10.81 7.83
N VAL A 229 0.91 10.27 8.58
CA VAL A 229 2.34 10.60 8.41
C VAL A 229 2.82 10.21 7.01
N LEU A 230 2.51 9.00 6.57
CA LEU A 230 2.91 8.54 5.24
C LEU A 230 2.21 9.32 4.11
N TYR A 231 0.98 9.78 4.32
CA TYR A 231 0.29 10.64 3.35
C TYR A 231 1.06 11.94 3.12
N LYS A 232 1.56 12.56 4.17
CA LYS A 232 2.41 13.75 4.09
C LYS A 232 3.71 13.53 3.31
N VAL A 233 4.26 12.32 3.37
CA VAL A 233 5.51 11.96 2.69
C VAL A 233 5.30 11.53 1.25
N VAL A 234 4.24 10.78 0.97
CA VAL A 234 4.03 10.14 -0.34
C VAL A 234 3.18 10.97 -1.28
N TYR A 235 2.10 11.59 -0.79
CA TYR A 235 1.11 12.28 -1.62
C TYR A 235 1.28 13.81 -1.65
N GLU A 236 1.59 14.44 -0.53
CA GLU A 236 1.70 15.91 -0.48
C GLU A 236 2.85 16.52 -1.31
N PRO A 237 4.06 15.93 -1.37
CA PRO A 237 5.15 16.55 -2.13
C PRO A 237 4.81 16.75 -3.60
N GLU A 238 4.10 15.83 -4.20
CA GLU A 238 3.68 15.95 -5.61
C GLU A 238 2.64 17.04 -5.80
N LYS A 239 1.70 17.18 -4.86
CA LYS A 239 0.69 18.28 -4.92
C LYS A 239 1.33 19.65 -4.87
N LYS A 240 2.44 19.81 -4.14
CA LYS A 240 3.20 21.06 -4.06
C LYS A 240 4.06 21.31 -5.31
N MET A 241 4.57 20.27 -5.93
CA MET A 241 5.47 20.36 -7.08
C MET A 241 4.74 20.70 -8.39
N ILE A 242 3.55 20.18 -8.63
CA ILE A 242 2.77 20.39 -9.85
C ILE A 242 2.50 21.90 -10.12
N PRO A 243 2.01 22.70 -9.15
CA PRO A 243 1.81 24.14 -9.35
C PRO A 243 3.12 24.90 -9.61
N GLN A 244 4.24 24.49 -9.01
CA GLN A 244 5.54 25.13 -9.22
C GLN A 244 6.07 24.88 -10.64
N LEU A 245 5.96 23.64 -11.13
CA LEU A 245 6.36 23.29 -12.49
C LEU A 245 5.52 23.98 -13.55
N SER A 246 4.22 24.17 -13.33
CA SER A 246 3.35 24.90 -14.24
C SER A 246 3.72 26.39 -14.29
N LYS A 247 4.00 27.01 -13.15
CA LYS A 247 4.47 28.42 -13.09
C LYS A 247 5.83 28.59 -13.79
N GLN A 248 6.75 27.66 -13.61
CA GLN A 248 8.06 27.71 -14.29
C GLN A 248 7.93 27.55 -15.81
N LYS A 249 7.09 26.62 -16.30
CA LYS A 249 6.83 26.46 -17.73
C LYS A 249 6.24 27.73 -18.33
N PHE A 250 5.26 28.35 -17.69
CA PHE A 250 4.61 29.55 -18.14
C PHE A 250 5.58 30.76 -18.16
N SER A 251 6.41 30.92 -17.14
CA SER A 251 7.45 31.94 -17.07
C SER A 251 8.50 31.75 -18.17
N LYS A 252 8.92 30.50 -18.44
CA LYS A 252 9.87 30.19 -19.52
C LYS A 252 9.28 30.50 -20.91
N GLN A 253 8.01 30.17 -21.14
CA GLN A 253 7.32 30.51 -22.40
C GLN A 253 7.21 32.04 -22.62
N LYS A 254 6.87 32.80 -21.57
CA LYS A 254 6.85 34.27 -21.65
C LYS A 254 8.21 34.88 -21.99
N ARG A 255 9.31 34.35 -21.40
CA ARG A 255 10.66 34.79 -21.70
C ARG A 255 11.07 34.54 -23.17
N ILE A 256 10.74 33.33 -23.67
CA ILE A 256 11.03 32.98 -25.08
C ILE A 256 10.21 33.85 -26.02
N ALA A 257 8.93 34.11 -25.75
CA ALA A 257 8.09 34.97 -26.56
C ALA A 257 8.52 36.44 -26.52
N ALA A 258 9.14 36.91 -25.44
CA ALA A 258 9.70 38.29 -25.35
C ALA A 258 11.04 38.44 -26.05
N HIS A 259 11.80 37.38 -26.24
CA HIS A 259 13.11 37.40 -26.91
C HIS A 259 12.99 37.27 -28.43
N ASN A 260 11.85 36.82 -28.93
CA ASN A 260 11.55 36.68 -30.37
C ASN A 260 10.76 37.86 -30.94
N LYS A 261 10.57 38.95 -30.19
CA LYS A 261 10.09 40.26 -30.62
C LYS A 261 11.24 41.28 -30.66
#